data_4f20491345b8eb151aa05b541104e833
#
_entry.id   4f20491345b8eb151aa05b541104e833
#
_cell.length_a   1.000
_cell.length_b   1.000
_cell.length_c   1.000
_cell.angle_alpha   90.00
_cell.angle_beta   90.00
_cell.angle_gamma   90.00
#
_symmetry.space_group_name_H-M   'P 1'
#
loop_
_entity.id
_entity.type
_entity.pdbx_description
1 polymer ?
#
loop_
_entity_poly.entity_id
_entity_poly.type
_entity_poly.pdbx_seq_one_letter_code
_entity_poly.pdbx_strand_id
1 'polypeptide(L)'
;MDSGGGVPVIPLPNPGEGGPVYPGGQISGIPSIPIWPAAAQTRFLNATYGYPAFQILIDGIRAVRFLGSSSLSSYRRLRAGYHTVSVSGRDGYIYLQKSIPFDAGSVSTLAVILRAGGLDLIQISDRCCPPNGRYSNLRISNLAYHSHPLDVLLADGRVIYADLRFKETTTYKRIRPGTYEFFFAETNLSPIPFYADIETLDSAFLGTTPPANVVASDYVEVSSHTNYTIFLISTGNTPDAIQALTAADR
;
A
#
# COMPACT_ATOMS: atom_id res chain seq x y z
N MET A 1 72.05 -10.32 12.95
CA MET A 1 71.65 -9.46 14.06
C MET A 1 70.17 -9.63 14.24
N ASP A 2 69.92 -10.42 15.28
CA ASP A 2 68.62 -10.94 15.65
C ASP A 2 67.97 -9.97 16.65
N SER A 3 66.77 -9.62 16.50
CA SER A 3 65.99 -8.93 17.52
C SER A 3 64.55 -9.45 17.53
N GLY A 4 64.38 -10.56 18.24
CA GLY A 4 63.06 -11.09 18.59
C GLY A 4 62.35 -10.18 19.59
N GLY A 5 61.18 -9.68 19.20
CA GLY A 5 60.23 -9.01 20.07
C GLY A 5 59.27 -10.01 20.68
N GLY A 6 59.52 -10.43 21.92
CA GLY A 6 58.63 -11.28 22.68
C GLY A 6 57.35 -10.57 23.12
N VAL A 7 56.21 -11.19 22.87
CA VAL A 7 54.89 -10.75 23.37
C VAL A 7 54.84 -11.02 24.89
N PRO A 8 54.43 -10.09 25.74
CA PRO A 8 54.30 -10.34 27.18
C PRO A 8 53.11 -11.28 27.45
N VAL A 9 53.42 -12.38 28.11
CA VAL A 9 52.40 -13.36 28.62
C VAL A 9 51.83 -12.75 29.91
N ILE A 10 50.55 -12.46 29.92
CA ILE A 10 49.80 -12.06 31.12
C ILE A 10 49.44 -13.36 31.89
N PRO A 11 49.86 -13.51 33.14
CA PRO A 11 49.51 -14.67 33.96
C PRO A 11 48.02 -14.65 34.32
N LEU A 12 47.37 -15.81 34.20
CA LEU A 12 46.01 -16.04 34.67
C LEU A 12 45.93 -15.93 36.20
N PRO A 13 44.89 -15.30 36.76
CA PRO A 13 44.72 -15.21 38.21
C PRO A 13 44.41 -16.58 38.82
N ASN A 14 44.98 -16.85 39.98
CA ASN A 14 44.84 -18.07 40.80
C ASN A 14 43.40 -18.23 41.27
N PRO A 15 42.79 -19.42 41.21
CA PRO A 15 41.47 -19.67 41.75
C PRO A 15 41.52 -19.89 43.26
N GLY A 16 41.52 -18.84 44.04
CA GLY A 16 41.60 -19.03 45.49
C GLY A 16 41.50 -17.77 46.38
N GLU A 17 41.38 -16.58 45.83
CA GLU A 17 41.19 -15.40 46.69
C GLU A 17 39.75 -14.87 46.53
N GLY A 18 39.02 -14.92 47.66
CA GLY A 18 37.64 -14.43 47.74
C GLY A 18 37.55 -12.95 47.43
N GLY A 19 36.98 -12.62 46.29
CA GLY A 19 36.65 -11.25 45.93
C GLY A 19 35.62 -10.66 46.91
N PRO A 20 35.56 -9.33 47.05
CA PRO A 20 34.65 -8.67 47.98
C PRO A 20 33.20 -9.05 47.69
N VAL A 21 32.53 -9.56 48.73
CA VAL A 21 31.07 -9.81 48.70
C VAL A 21 30.39 -8.46 48.68
N TYR A 22 29.87 -8.06 47.54
CA TYR A 22 28.97 -6.92 47.44
C TYR A 22 27.63 -7.35 48.07
N PRO A 23 27.09 -6.61 49.05
CA PRO A 23 25.75 -6.88 49.56
C PRO A 23 24.76 -6.76 48.39
N GLY A 24 23.95 -7.82 48.21
CA GLY A 24 22.92 -7.89 47.16
C GLY A 24 21.94 -6.72 47.27
N GLY A 25 22.24 -5.63 46.56
CA GLY A 25 21.27 -4.61 46.30
C GLY A 25 20.20 -5.19 45.35
N GLN A 26 19.00 -5.42 45.87
CA GLN A 26 17.83 -5.67 45.02
C GLN A 26 17.70 -4.46 44.10
N ILE A 27 17.96 -4.65 42.80
CA ILE A 27 17.56 -3.71 41.78
C ILE A 27 16.05 -3.86 41.60
N SER A 28 15.31 -3.41 42.60
CA SER A 28 13.86 -3.22 42.49
C SER A 28 13.60 -1.93 41.73
N GLY A 29 13.09 -2.05 40.52
CA GLY A 29 12.53 -0.91 39.82
C GLY A 29 13.14 -0.56 38.47
N ILE A 30 13.45 -1.54 37.61
CA ILE A 30 13.35 -1.25 36.17
C ILE A 30 11.87 -1.16 35.87
N PRO A 31 11.33 0.04 35.57
CA PRO A 31 9.94 0.12 35.16
C PRO A 31 9.81 -0.77 33.92
N SER A 32 8.98 -1.80 34.00
CA SER A 32 8.63 -2.60 32.85
C SER A 32 7.98 -1.65 31.85
N ILE A 33 8.74 -1.24 30.85
CA ILE A 33 8.19 -0.49 29.71
C ILE A 33 7.11 -1.40 29.14
N PRO A 34 5.83 -0.98 29.11
CA PRO A 34 4.79 -1.80 28.54
C PRO A 34 5.15 -2.08 27.08
N ILE A 35 5.52 -3.33 26.79
CA ILE A 35 5.77 -3.78 25.43
C ILE A 35 4.39 -3.83 24.76
N TRP A 36 4.00 -2.74 24.14
CA TRP A 36 2.80 -2.72 23.33
C TRP A 36 2.99 -3.73 22.20
N PRO A 37 2.04 -4.64 21.99
CA PRO A 37 2.17 -5.61 20.91
C PRO A 37 2.39 -4.87 19.60
N ALA A 38 3.40 -5.30 18.87
CA ALA A 38 3.71 -4.76 17.55
C ALA A 38 2.42 -4.76 16.70
N ALA A 39 2.12 -3.65 16.05
CA ALA A 39 0.88 -3.46 15.35
C ALA A 39 1.11 -3.09 13.89
N ALA A 40 0.23 -3.55 13.02
CA ALA A 40 0.05 -3.11 11.66
C ALA A 40 -1.17 -2.19 11.56
N GLN A 41 -1.27 -1.44 10.47
CA GLN A 41 -2.47 -0.69 10.10
C GLN A 41 -2.94 -1.18 8.73
N THR A 42 -4.22 -1.49 8.62
CA THR A 42 -4.80 -1.90 7.34
C THR A 42 -6.17 -1.28 7.14
N ARG A 43 -6.49 -0.98 5.89
CA ARG A 43 -7.85 -0.64 5.43
C ARG A 43 -8.28 -1.66 4.39
N PHE A 44 -9.57 -1.72 4.12
CA PHE A 44 -10.16 -2.70 3.21
C PHE A 44 -10.82 -1.97 2.04
N LEU A 45 -10.53 -2.46 0.84
CA LEU A 45 -11.11 -1.99 -0.40
C LEU A 45 -11.95 -3.12 -1.02
N ASN A 46 -13.15 -2.81 -1.45
CA ASN A 46 -13.92 -3.70 -2.32
C ASN A 46 -13.76 -3.25 -3.78
N ALA A 47 -12.87 -3.91 -4.51
CA ALA A 47 -12.62 -3.67 -5.92
C ALA A 47 -13.37 -4.68 -6.82
N THR A 48 -14.57 -5.11 -6.40
CA THR A 48 -15.39 -6.07 -7.13
C THR A 48 -16.71 -5.46 -7.58
N TYR A 49 -17.31 -6.02 -8.59
CA TYR A 49 -18.68 -5.76 -9.01
C TYR A 49 -19.50 -7.06 -9.03
N GLY A 50 -20.83 -6.95 -9.08
CA GLY A 50 -21.73 -8.11 -9.16
C GLY A 50 -21.90 -8.89 -7.85
N TYR A 51 -21.29 -8.43 -6.75
CA TYR A 51 -21.45 -9.00 -5.42
C TYR A 51 -22.21 -8.06 -4.48
N PRO A 52 -22.89 -8.61 -3.48
CA PRO A 52 -23.46 -7.79 -2.42
C PRO A 52 -22.34 -7.12 -1.60
N ALA A 53 -22.71 -6.13 -0.79
CA ALA A 53 -21.75 -5.55 0.12
C ALA A 53 -21.20 -6.59 1.10
N PHE A 54 -19.89 -6.61 1.27
CA PHE A 54 -19.19 -7.57 2.11
C PHE A 54 -19.14 -7.15 3.58
N GLN A 55 -19.02 -8.15 4.43
CA GLN A 55 -18.47 -8.03 5.77
C GLN A 55 -17.05 -8.60 5.76
N ILE A 56 -16.13 -7.92 6.44
CA ILE A 56 -14.76 -8.42 6.60
C ILE A 56 -14.59 -8.87 8.05
N LEU A 57 -14.16 -10.10 8.22
CA LEU A 57 -13.80 -10.65 9.53
C LEU A 57 -12.30 -10.92 9.57
N ILE A 58 -11.70 -10.69 10.74
CA ILE A 58 -10.32 -11.01 11.04
C ILE A 58 -10.35 -11.95 12.25
N ASP A 59 -9.84 -13.16 12.10
CA ASP A 59 -9.88 -14.23 13.10
C ASP A 59 -11.30 -14.44 13.67
N GLY A 60 -12.31 -14.37 12.81
CA GLY A 60 -13.72 -14.49 13.18
C GLY A 60 -14.36 -13.23 13.78
N ILE A 61 -13.56 -12.20 14.07
CA ILE A 61 -14.07 -10.94 14.62
C ILE A 61 -14.37 -9.95 13.47
N ARG A 62 -15.57 -9.36 13.50
CA ARG A 62 -16.01 -8.43 12.47
C ARG A 62 -15.20 -7.13 12.51
N ALA A 63 -14.36 -6.94 11.48
CA ALA A 63 -13.57 -5.73 11.27
C ALA A 63 -14.34 -4.66 10.47
N VAL A 64 -15.08 -5.04 9.42
CA VAL A 64 -15.91 -4.13 8.63
C VAL A 64 -17.30 -4.72 8.50
N ARG A 65 -18.33 -3.92 8.79
CA ARG A 65 -19.73 -4.35 8.74
C ARG A 65 -20.35 -4.27 7.36
N PHE A 66 -19.92 -3.28 6.58
CA PHE A 66 -20.48 -3.00 5.27
C PHE A 66 -19.37 -2.42 4.37
N LEU A 67 -19.00 -3.16 3.35
CA LEU A 67 -18.02 -2.78 2.35
C LEU A 67 -18.66 -2.94 0.96
N GLY A 68 -19.32 -1.88 0.50
CA GLY A 68 -19.97 -1.86 -0.83
C GLY A 68 -18.95 -1.94 -1.96
N SER A 69 -19.41 -2.19 -3.17
CA SER A 69 -18.57 -2.10 -4.38
C SER A 69 -17.92 -0.73 -4.44
N SER A 70 -16.66 -0.68 -4.86
CA SER A 70 -15.85 0.55 -4.99
C SER A 70 -15.79 1.39 -3.71
N SER A 71 -15.91 0.76 -2.55
CA SER A 71 -15.78 1.45 -1.28
C SER A 71 -14.53 1.05 -0.51
N LEU A 72 -14.00 2.02 0.25
CA LEU A 72 -12.79 1.91 1.03
C LEU A 72 -13.11 2.16 2.51
N SER A 73 -12.62 1.30 3.40
CA SER A 73 -12.77 1.51 4.84
C SER A 73 -11.72 2.49 5.39
N SER A 74 -11.93 2.99 6.60
CA SER A 74 -10.86 3.63 7.36
C SER A 74 -9.79 2.60 7.78
N TYR A 75 -8.56 3.09 8.06
CA TYR A 75 -7.49 2.25 8.61
C TYR A 75 -7.86 1.71 10.00
N ARG A 76 -7.54 0.45 10.21
CA ARG A 76 -7.68 -0.25 11.49
C ARG A 76 -6.34 -0.74 11.97
N ARG A 77 -6.13 -0.68 13.27
CA ARG A 77 -4.95 -1.23 13.92
C ARG A 77 -5.18 -2.71 14.20
N LEU A 78 -4.23 -3.54 13.78
CA LEU A 78 -4.20 -4.98 14.01
C LEU A 78 -2.92 -5.35 14.75
N ARG A 79 -2.92 -6.49 15.44
CA ARG A 79 -1.67 -7.11 15.90
C ARG A 79 -0.83 -7.50 14.66
N ALA A 80 0.50 -7.43 14.81
CA ALA A 80 1.38 -8.04 13.81
C ALA A 80 1.30 -9.56 13.90
N GLY A 81 1.42 -10.23 12.75
CA GLY A 81 1.36 -11.68 12.63
C GLY A 81 0.45 -12.12 11.49
N TYR A 82 0.22 -13.43 11.42
CA TYR A 82 -0.71 -14.02 10.46
C TYR A 82 -2.13 -13.96 11.03
N HIS A 83 -3.06 -13.50 10.21
CA HIS A 83 -4.48 -13.45 10.55
C HIS A 83 -5.32 -14.09 9.45
N THR A 84 -6.36 -14.79 9.86
CA THR A 84 -7.36 -15.31 8.93
C THR A 84 -8.34 -14.20 8.57
N VAL A 85 -8.30 -13.75 7.32
CA VAL A 85 -9.24 -12.76 6.78
C VAL A 85 -10.34 -13.49 6.03
N SER A 86 -11.60 -13.25 6.43
CA SER A 86 -12.78 -13.80 5.76
C SER A 86 -13.60 -12.67 5.14
N VAL A 87 -13.98 -12.87 3.89
CA VAL A 87 -14.92 -12.02 3.13
C VAL A 87 -16.25 -12.73 3.09
N SER A 88 -17.27 -12.18 3.73
CA SER A 88 -18.58 -12.80 3.85
C SER A 88 -19.72 -11.88 3.41
N GLY A 89 -20.84 -12.47 3.06
CA GLY A 89 -22.12 -11.79 2.87
C GLY A 89 -22.78 -11.44 4.20
N ARG A 90 -23.88 -10.69 4.13
CA ARG A 90 -24.70 -10.34 5.31
C ARG A 90 -25.45 -11.54 5.87
N ASP A 91 -25.68 -12.54 5.05
CA ASP A 91 -26.28 -13.85 5.35
C ASP A 91 -25.32 -14.80 6.08
N GLY A 92 -24.04 -14.41 6.20
CA GLY A 92 -22.99 -15.22 6.81
C GLY A 92 -22.29 -16.15 5.80
N TYR A 93 -22.70 -16.16 4.54
CA TYR A 93 -21.99 -16.94 3.51
C TYR A 93 -20.57 -16.42 3.33
N ILE A 94 -19.56 -17.31 3.41
CA ILE A 94 -18.16 -16.98 3.24
C ILE A 94 -17.78 -17.17 1.77
N TYR A 95 -17.54 -16.06 1.09
CA TYR A 95 -17.08 -16.06 -0.31
C TYR A 95 -15.59 -16.38 -0.45
N LEU A 96 -14.79 -15.97 0.53
CA LEU A 96 -13.34 -16.13 0.52
C LEU A 96 -12.80 -16.13 1.95
N GLN A 97 -11.83 -17.00 2.20
CA GLN A 97 -11.05 -17.02 3.42
C GLN A 97 -9.58 -17.24 3.09
N LYS A 98 -8.69 -16.42 3.65
CA LYS A 98 -7.26 -16.47 3.37
C LYS A 98 -6.45 -16.04 4.59
N SER A 99 -5.33 -16.71 4.84
CA SER A 99 -4.34 -16.27 5.83
C SER A 99 -3.44 -15.20 5.23
N ILE A 100 -3.36 -14.04 5.88
CA ILE A 100 -2.63 -12.85 5.43
C ILE A 100 -1.62 -12.46 6.51
N PRO A 101 -0.34 -12.23 6.15
CA PRO A 101 0.66 -11.66 7.06
C PRO A 101 0.46 -10.14 7.21
N PHE A 102 0.55 -9.65 8.45
CA PHE A 102 0.58 -8.22 8.75
C PHE A 102 1.84 -7.92 9.54
N ASP A 103 2.83 -7.32 8.88
CA ASP A 103 4.11 -7.03 9.50
C ASP A 103 4.01 -5.86 10.49
N ALA A 104 4.84 -5.92 11.53
CA ALA A 104 4.93 -4.86 12.53
C ALA A 104 5.26 -3.50 11.88
N GLY A 105 4.47 -2.49 12.18
CA GLY A 105 4.64 -1.14 11.62
C GLY A 105 4.22 -1.00 10.16
N SER A 106 3.70 -2.06 9.51
CA SER A 106 3.19 -1.96 8.15
C SER A 106 1.90 -1.12 8.09
N VAL A 107 1.73 -0.44 6.97
CA VAL A 107 0.49 0.24 6.57
C VAL A 107 0.09 -0.32 5.22
N SER A 108 -1.14 -0.82 5.09
CA SER A 108 -1.56 -1.49 3.85
C SER A 108 -3.04 -1.33 3.55
N THR A 109 -3.36 -1.43 2.28
CA THR A 109 -4.73 -1.64 1.76
C THR A 109 -4.87 -3.11 1.39
N LEU A 110 -5.85 -3.81 1.98
CA LEU A 110 -6.24 -5.16 1.59
C LEU A 110 -7.45 -5.06 0.69
N ALA A 111 -7.25 -5.32 -0.60
CA ALA A 111 -8.29 -5.22 -1.61
C ALA A 111 -8.91 -6.61 -1.90
N VAL A 112 -10.24 -6.67 -1.88
CA VAL A 112 -11.01 -7.77 -2.45
C VAL A 112 -11.13 -7.53 -3.93
N ILE A 113 -10.63 -8.44 -4.74
CA ILE A 113 -10.58 -8.34 -6.20
C ILE A 113 -11.25 -9.53 -6.87
N LEU A 114 -11.64 -9.35 -8.12
CA LEU A 114 -12.07 -10.45 -8.99
C LEU A 114 -10.86 -11.24 -9.52
N ARG A 115 -11.08 -12.50 -9.80
CA ARG A 115 -10.17 -13.38 -10.54
C ARG A 115 -10.96 -14.41 -11.32
N ALA A 116 -10.30 -15.17 -12.19
CA ALA A 116 -10.91 -16.35 -12.80
C ALA A 116 -11.41 -17.31 -11.69
N GLY A 117 -12.72 -17.58 -11.71
CA GLY A 117 -13.35 -18.50 -10.75
C GLY A 117 -13.71 -17.90 -9.39
N GLY A 118 -13.72 -16.57 -9.21
CA GLY A 118 -14.29 -15.97 -8.00
C GLY A 118 -13.52 -14.77 -7.46
N LEU A 119 -13.28 -14.74 -6.15
CA LEU A 119 -12.62 -13.63 -5.45
C LEU A 119 -11.18 -13.98 -5.04
N ASP A 120 -10.38 -12.96 -4.83
CA ASP A 120 -9.07 -13.05 -4.19
C ASP A 120 -8.82 -11.82 -3.31
N LEU A 121 -7.78 -11.90 -2.45
CA LEU A 121 -7.27 -10.80 -1.66
C LEU A 121 -5.88 -10.43 -2.13
N ILE A 122 -5.65 -9.15 -2.40
CA ILE A 122 -4.34 -8.57 -2.66
C ILE A 122 -3.99 -7.55 -1.58
N GLN A 123 -2.78 -7.63 -1.05
CA GLN A 123 -2.27 -6.68 -0.07
C GLN A 123 -1.35 -5.68 -0.76
N ILE A 124 -1.69 -4.40 -0.68
CA ILE A 124 -0.96 -3.28 -1.27
C ILE A 124 -0.32 -2.51 -0.11
N SER A 125 1.00 -2.38 -0.10
CA SER A 125 1.68 -1.58 0.91
C SER A 125 1.41 -0.10 0.66
N ASP A 126 0.86 0.60 1.67
CA ASP A 126 0.60 2.05 1.61
C ASP A 126 1.77 2.86 2.21
N ARG A 127 2.84 2.17 2.58
CA ARG A 127 4.02 2.84 3.12
C ARG A 127 4.77 3.55 2.01
N CYS A 128 4.82 4.88 2.10
CA CYS A 128 5.63 5.72 1.23
C CYS A 128 6.67 6.49 2.05
N CYS A 129 7.54 7.13 1.29
CA CYS A 129 8.39 8.22 1.79
C CYS A 129 7.53 9.37 2.35
N PRO A 130 7.94 10.01 3.44
CA PRO A 130 7.23 11.19 3.91
C PRO A 130 7.24 12.25 2.81
N PRO A 131 6.10 12.92 2.57
CA PRO A 131 6.06 14.02 1.63
C PRO A 131 7.08 15.09 2.01
N ASN A 132 7.91 15.50 1.06
CA ASN A 132 9.00 16.45 1.30
C ASN A 132 8.60 17.86 0.86
N GLY A 133 8.64 18.81 1.80
CA GLY A 133 8.35 20.21 1.50
C GLY A 133 6.90 20.44 1.09
N ARG A 134 6.70 21.11 -0.05
CA ARG A 134 5.38 21.48 -0.58
C ARG A 134 4.72 20.41 -1.44
N TYR A 135 5.35 19.23 -1.58
CA TYR A 135 4.89 18.18 -2.48
C TYR A 135 4.02 17.15 -1.75
N SER A 136 3.27 16.45 -2.53
CA SER A 136 2.58 15.21 -2.19
C SER A 136 3.09 14.09 -3.08
N ASN A 137 2.65 12.88 -2.85
CA ASN A 137 3.00 11.74 -3.69
C ASN A 137 1.73 11.11 -4.24
N LEU A 138 1.80 10.63 -5.47
CA LEU A 138 0.70 9.97 -6.17
C LEU A 138 1.20 8.66 -6.79
N ARG A 139 0.37 7.64 -6.74
CA ARG A 139 0.53 6.38 -7.49
C ARG A 139 -0.80 5.86 -7.96
N ILE A 140 -0.76 4.90 -8.87
CA ILE A 140 -1.93 4.24 -9.43
C ILE A 140 -1.86 2.74 -9.13
N SER A 141 -2.99 2.13 -8.81
CA SER A 141 -3.13 0.68 -8.64
C SER A 141 -4.24 0.16 -9.54
N ASN A 142 -3.91 -0.70 -10.50
CA ASN A 142 -4.91 -1.29 -11.38
C ASN A 142 -5.47 -2.58 -10.78
N LEU A 143 -6.70 -2.50 -10.30
CA LEU A 143 -7.48 -3.62 -9.76
C LEU A 143 -8.66 -4.02 -10.67
N ALA A 144 -8.73 -3.46 -11.87
CA ALA A 144 -9.76 -3.74 -12.85
C ALA A 144 -9.47 -5.05 -13.57
N TYR A 145 -10.16 -6.12 -13.18
CA TYR A 145 -9.88 -7.50 -13.61
C TYR A 145 -9.95 -7.72 -15.13
N HIS A 146 -10.86 -7.05 -15.80
CA HIS A 146 -11.04 -7.22 -17.25
C HIS A 146 -10.30 -6.18 -18.10
N SER A 147 -9.60 -5.23 -17.47
CA SER A 147 -8.91 -4.17 -18.22
C SER A 147 -7.83 -4.74 -19.13
N HIS A 148 -7.70 -4.15 -20.30
CA HIS A 148 -6.45 -4.19 -21.04
C HIS A 148 -5.36 -3.44 -20.27
N PRO A 149 -4.08 -3.56 -20.64
CA PRO A 149 -3.04 -2.69 -20.11
C PRO A 149 -3.42 -1.22 -20.33
N LEU A 150 -3.17 -0.37 -19.34
CA LEU A 150 -3.60 1.02 -19.35
C LEU A 150 -2.40 1.98 -19.28
N ASP A 151 -2.49 3.04 -20.05
CA ASP A 151 -1.65 4.21 -19.91
C ASP A 151 -2.34 5.25 -19.06
N VAL A 152 -1.60 5.91 -18.20
CA VAL A 152 -2.10 7.00 -17.34
C VAL A 152 -1.57 8.32 -17.87
N LEU A 153 -2.46 9.22 -18.23
CA LEU A 153 -2.14 10.48 -18.87
C LEU A 153 -2.67 11.65 -18.04
N LEU A 154 -2.00 12.79 -18.17
CA LEU A 154 -2.53 14.07 -17.72
C LEU A 154 -3.41 14.70 -18.83
N ALA A 155 -4.19 15.71 -18.45
CA ALA A 155 -5.07 16.44 -19.38
C ALA A 155 -4.32 17.08 -20.58
N ASP A 156 -3.02 17.33 -20.43
CA ASP A 156 -2.17 17.84 -21.51
C ASP A 156 -1.61 16.75 -22.44
N GLY A 157 -2.01 15.49 -22.23
CA GLY A 157 -1.62 14.34 -23.06
C GLY A 157 -0.27 13.69 -22.65
N ARG A 158 0.41 14.19 -21.62
CA ARG A 158 1.64 13.55 -21.13
C ARG A 158 1.34 12.22 -20.47
N VAL A 159 2.01 11.16 -20.91
CA VAL A 159 1.93 9.83 -20.28
C VAL A 159 2.81 9.83 -19.04
N ILE A 160 2.23 9.56 -17.87
CA ILE A 160 2.96 9.50 -16.59
C ILE A 160 3.28 8.08 -16.15
N TYR A 161 2.46 7.12 -16.55
CA TYR A 161 2.70 5.69 -16.42
C TYR A 161 2.17 4.98 -17.67
N ALA A 162 2.89 3.99 -18.15
CA ALA A 162 2.51 3.22 -19.33
C ALA A 162 2.40 1.72 -18.97
N ASP A 163 1.60 0.99 -19.75
CA ASP A 163 1.43 -0.47 -19.69
C ASP A 163 1.07 -0.99 -18.28
N LEU A 164 0.23 -0.25 -17.55
CA LEU A 164 -0.21 -0.65 -16.20
C LEU A 164 -1.21 -1.80 -16.28
N ARG A 165 -0.81 -2.98 -15.87
CA ARG A 165 -1.59 -4.22 -15.96
C ARG A 165 -2.40 -4.48 -14.71
N PHE A 166 -3.36 -5.38 -14.82
CA PHE A 166 -4.13 -5.85 -13.68
C PHE A 166 -3.25 -6.39 -12.55
N LYS A 167 -3.53 -5.99 -11.31
CA LYS A 167 -2.76 -6.24 -10.06
C LYS A 167 -1.46 -5.47 -9.93
N GLU A 168 -1.12 -4.62 -10.86
CA GLU A 168 0.05 -3.78 -10.74
C GLU A 168 -0.27 -2.49 -9.96
N THR A 169 0.72 -2.07 -9.19
CA THR A 169 0.71 -0.79 -8.49
C THR A 169 2.00 -0.07 -8.83
N THR A 170 1.90 1.16 -9.34
CA THR A 170 3.06 1.95 -9.73
C THR A 170 3.86 2.42 -8.52
N THR A 171 5.08 2.89 -8.75
CA THR A 171 5.83 3.64 -7.75
C THR A 171 5.19 5.01 -7.52
N TYR A 172 5.44 5.59 -6.35
CA TYR A 172 4.99 6.95 -6.07
C TYR A 172 5.80 7.97 -6.89
N LYS A 173 5.10 8.90 -7.54
CA LYS A 173 5.68 10.10 -8.13
C LYS A 173 5.31 11.33 -7.30
N ARG A 174 6.22 12.29 -7.22
CA ARG A 174 5.93 13.58 -6.55
C ARG A 174 4.94 14.38 -7.39
N ILE A 175 4.01 15.04 -6.71
CA ILE A 175 3.00 15.90 -7.32
C ILE A 175 2.88 17.19 -6.51
N ARG A 176 2.74 18.32 -7.20
CA ARG A 176 2.45 19.61 -6.54
C ARG A 176 0.99 19.69 -6.13
N PRO A 177 0.67 20.44 -5.06
CA PRO A 177 -0.72 20.76 -4.76
C PRO A 177 -1.39 21.47 -5.94
N GLY A 178 -2.65 21.15 -6.18
CA GLY A 178 -3.42 21.68 -7.29
C GLY A 178 -4.48 20.68 -7.74
N THR A 179 -5.20 21.04 -8.78
CA THR A 179 -6.25 20.20 -9.38
C THR A 179 -5.70 19.55 -10.64
N TYR A 180 -5.88 18.25 -10.75
CA TYR A 180 -5.41 17.44 -11.86
C TYR A 180 -6.56 16.63 -12.42
N GLU A 181 -6.57 16.48 -13.74
CA GLU A 181 -7.42 15.55 -14.45
C GLU A 181 -6.51 14.44 -15.03
N PHE A 182 -6.78 13.22 -14.60
CA PHE A 182 -6.09 12.02 -15.10
C PHE A 182 -6.99 11.29 -16.07
N PHE A 183 -6.43 10.87 -17.18
CA PHE A 183 -7.07 9.97 -18.12
C PHE A 183 -6.40 8.60 -18.06
N PHE A 184 -7.23 7.56 -18.11
CA PHE A 184 -6.81 6.17 -18.20
C PHE A 184 -7.26 5.66 -19.56
N ALA A 185 -6.29 5.35 -20.41
CA ALA A 185 -6.52 4.93 -21.78
C ALA A 185 -5.93 3.55 -22.02
N GLU A 186 -6.50 2.77 -22.94
CA GLU A 186 -5.89 1.52 -23.34
C GLU A 186 -4.51 1.79 -23.94
N THR A 187 -3.51 0.99 -23.52
CA THR A 187 -2.15 1.12 -24.02
C THR A 187 -2.11 0.89 -25.52
N ASN A 188 -1.65 1.89 -26.24
CA ASN A 188 -1.42 1.81 -27.67
C ASN A 188 0.07 1.62 -27.94
N LEU A 189 0.44 0.42 -28.36
CA LEU A 189 1.82 0.06 -28.64
C LEU A 189 2.39 0.67 -29.95
N SER A 190 1.62 1.53 -30.64
CA SER A 190 1.99 2.07 -31.95
C SER A 190 1.63 3.55 -32.08
N PRO A 191 2.51 4.40 -32.49
CA PRO A 191 3.82 4.71 -32.00
C PRO A 191 3.79 5.44 -30.66
N ILE A 192 4.74 5.18 -29.81
CA ILE A 192 4.83 5.75 -28.48
C ILE A 192 5.06 7.27 -28.58
N PRO A 193 4.11 8.10 -28.16
CA PRO A 193 4.37 9.51 -28.02
C PRO A 193 5.06 9.79 -26.69
N PHE A 194 6.10 10.57 -26.71
CA PHE A 194 6.72 11.29 -25.61
C PHE A 194 6.62 10.63 -24.22
N TYR A 195 7.57 9.76 -23.92
CA TYR A 195 7.93 9.50 -22.53
C TYR A 195 8.59 10.75 -21.97
N ALA A 196 7.85 11.56 -21.27
CA ALA A 196 8.46 12.47 -20.34
C ALA A 196 8.75 11.66 -19.07
N ASP A 197 10.01 11.44 -18.76
CA ASP A 197 10.42 10.90 -17.48
C ASP A 197 10.17 11.97 -16.40
N ILE A 198 8.90 12.07 -15.98
CA ILE A 198 8.44 13.12 -15.10
C ILE A 198 8.53 12.57 -13.67
N GLU A 199 9.61 12.85 -13.00
CA GLU A 199 9.76 12.56 -11.57
C GLU A 199 8.85 13.44 -10.71
N THR A 200 8.46 14.60 -11.21
CA THR A 200 7.61 15.56 -10.49
C THR A 200 6.54 16.11 -11.42
N LEU A 201 5.29 15.91 -11.05
CA LEU A 201 4.16 16.50 -11.75
C LEU A 201 3.95 17.91 -11.21
N ASP A 202 4.21 18.93 -12.03
CA ASP A 202 4.27 20.31 -11.59
C ASP A 202 3.24 21.24 -12.22
N SER A 203 2.47 20.77 -13.19
CA SER A 203 1.31 21.51 -13.72
C SER A 203 0.33 20.55 -14.38
N ALA A 204 -0.96 20.80 -14.23
CA ALA A 204 -2.00 20.25 -15.06
C ALA A 204 -2.62 21.40 -15.87
N PHE A 205 -2.58 21.31 -17.18
CA PHE A 205 -3.39 22.16 -18.03
C PHE A 205 -4.76 21.49 -18.19
N LEU A 206 -5.81 22.19 -17.74
CA LEU A 206 -7.18 21.80 -18.03
C LEU A 206 -7.52 22.18 -19.46
N GLY A 207 -8.09 21.27 -20.22
CA GLY A 207 -8.78 21.62 -21.47
C GLY A 207 -8.09 21.26 -22.77
N THR A 208 -7.30 20.18 -22.81
CA THR A 208 -6.90 19.56 -24.08
C THR A 208 -7.89 18.46 -24.49
N THR A 209 -7.85 18.10 -25.76
CA THR A 209 -8.67 17.00 -26.26
C THR A 209 -8.26 15.69 -25.57
N PRO A 210 -9.20 14.93 -24.98
CA PRO A 210 -8.88 13.63 -24.39
C PRO A 210 -8.15 12.75 -25.39
N PRO A 211 -7.21 11.91 -24.93
CA PRO A 211 -6.56 10.91 -25.79
C PRO A 211 -7.62 9.94 -26.36
N ALA A 212 -7.28 9.30 -27.47
CA ALA A 212 -8.13 8.23 -28.00
C ALA A 212 -8.17 7.04 -27.02
N ASN A 213 -9.30 6.33 -26.99
CA ASN A 213 -9.51 5.11 -26.19
C ASN A 213 -9.43 5.32 -24.65
N VAL A 214 -9.87 6.48 -24.17
CA VAL A 214 -10.05 6.71 -22.72
C VAL A 214 -11.16 5.80 -22.20
N VAL A 215 -10.84 5.01 -21.19
CA VAL A 215 -11.79 4.11 -20.51
C VAL A 215 -12.27 4.64 -19.17
N ALA A 216 -11.50 5.56 -18.56
CA ALA A 216 -11.88 6.23 -17.33
C ALA A 216 -11.15 7.59 -17.20
N SER A 217 -11.69 8.48 -16.41
CA SER A 217 -11.01 9.70 -15.96
C SER A 217 -11.26 9.95 -14.47
N ASP A 218 -10.38 10.71 -13.85
CA ASP A 218 -10.52 11.12 -12.44
C ASP A 218 -10.04 12.55 -12.24
N TYR A 219 -10.79 13.27 -11.44
CA TYR A 219 -10.50 14.66 -11.08
C TYR A 219 -10.01 14.71 -9.65
N VAL A 220 -8.73 14.99 -9.46
CA VAL A 220 -8.07 14.89 -8.16
C VAL A 220 -7.63 16.26 -7.68
N GLU A 221 -8.16 16.68 -6.54
CA GLU A 221 -7.65 17.84 -5.80
C GLU A 221 -6.53 17.39 -4.85
N VAL A 222 -5.31 17.74 -5.19
CA VAL A 222 -4.11 17.37 -4.44
C VAL A 222 -3.80 18.44 -3.40
N SER A 223 -3.94 18.10 -2.13
CA SER A 223 -3.47 18.89 -1.00
C SER A 223 -1.97 18.63 -0.76
N SER A 224 -1.29 19.55 -0.09
CA SER A 224 0.12 19.35 0.30
C SER A 224 0.27 18.28 1.38
N HIS A 225 1.47 17.66 1.45
CA HIS A 225 1.87 16.71 2.49
C HIS A 225 0.99 15.44 2.58
N THR A 226 0.41 15.01 1.47
CA THR A 226 -0.48 13.85 1.44
C THR A 226 0.00 12.85 0.39
N ASN A 227 -0.06 11.57 0.71
CA ASN A 227 0.13 10.51 -0.26
C ASN A 227 -1.23 10.09 -0.81
N TYR A 228 -1.31 9.85 -2.11
CA TYR A 228 -2.54 9.44 -2.79
C TYR A 228 -2.32 8.16 -3.57
N THR A 229 -3.30 7.27 -3.52
CA THR A 229 -3.43 6.15 -4.45
C THR A 229 -4.73 6.27 -5.21
N ILE A 230 -4.67 6.23 -6.54
CA ILE A 230 -5.84 6.07 -7.39
C ILE A 230 -5.99 4.58 -7.69
N PHE A 231 -7.10 3.99 -7.30
CA PHE A 231 -7.45 2.61 -7.59
C PHE A 231 -8.34 2.57 -8.82
N LEU A 232 -7.96 1.81 -9.84
CA LEU A 232 -8.79 1.52 -11.00
C LEU A 232 -9.56 0.22 -10.73
N ILE A 233 -10.86 0.29 -10.81
CA ILE A 233 -11.77 -0.77 -10.35
C ILE A 233 -12.75 -1.10 -11.46
N SER A 234 -12.97 -2.40 -11.74
CA SER A 234 -14.01 -2.82 -12.68
C SER A 234 -15.41 -2.53 -12.12
N THR A 235 -16.28 -1.99 -12.98
CA THR A 235 -17.69 -1.78 -12.71
C THR A 235 -18.58 -2.75 -13.49
N GLY A 236 -17.99 -3.51 -14.42
CA GLY A 236 -18.65 -4.47 -15.28
C GLY A 236 -17.66 -5.51 -15.82
N ASN A 237 -18.12 -6.31 -16.76
CA ASN A 237 -17.37 -7.42 -17.36
C ASN A 237 -16.70 -7.06 -18.70
N THR A 238 -16.74 -5.81 -19.11
CA THR A 238 -16.04 -5.31 -20.29
C THR A 238 -14.76 -4.58 -19.92
N PRO A 239 -13.74 -4.54 -20.80
CA PRO A 239 -12.46 -3.92 -20.51
C PRO A 239 -12.53 -2.43 -20.22
N ASP A 240 -13.52 -1.74 -20.76
CA ASP A 240 -13.78 -0.31 -20.61
C ASP A 240 -14.68 0.03 -19.42
N ALA A 241 -15.27 -0.98 -18.75
CA ALA A 241 -16.09 -0.77 -17.57
C ALA A 241 -15.22 -0.54 -16.32
N ILE A 242 -14.54 0.60 -16.28
CA ILE A 242 -13.60 0.98 -15.24
C ILE A 242 -14.03 2.29 -14.59
N GLN A 243 -13.86 2.38 -13.29
CA GLN A 243 -13.91 3.64 -12.55
C GLN A 243 -12.63 3.84 -11.75
N ALA A 244 -12.29 5.09 -11.52
CA ALA A 244 -11.21 5.48 -10.63
C ALA A 244 -11.77 5.81 -9.24
N LEU A 245 -10.99 5.49 -8.20
CA LEU A 245 -11.25 5.83 -6.81
C LEU A 245 -9.98 6.39 -6.19
N THR A 246 -9.95 7.68 -5.94
CA THR A 246 -8.82 8.33 -5.28
C THR A 246 -8.94 8.24 -3.77
N ALA A 247 -7.86 7.88 -3.12
CA ALA A 247 -7.76 7.77 -1.67
C ALA A 247 -6.46 8.37 -1.15
N ALA A 248 -6.56 9.08 -0.02
CA ALA A 248 -5.40 9.52 0.74
C ALA A 248 -4.82 8.33 1.54
N ASP A 249 -3.50 8.16 1.48
CA ASP A 249 -2.74 7.17 2.24
C ASP A 249 -2.17 7.79 3.52
N ARG A 250 -1.79 6.94 4.48
CA ARG A 250 -1.16 7.37 5.74
C ARG A 250 0.36 7.33 5.68
#